data_36633e4c36d6594056c70f77c32fc12c
#
_entry.id   36633e4c36d6594056c70f77c32fc12c
#
_cell.length_a   1.000
_cell.length_b   1.000
_cell.length_c   1.000
_cell.angle_alpha   90.00
_cell.angle_beta   90.00
_cell.angle_gamma   90.00
#
_symmetry.space_group_name_H-M   'P 1'
#
loop_
_entity.id
_entity.type
_entity.pdbx_description
1 polymer ?
#
loop_
_entity_poly.entity_id
_entity_poly.type
_entity_poly.pdbx_seq_one_letter_code
_entity_poly.pdbx_strand_id
1 'polypeptide(L)'
;ILDNGSGQMQKAFVNVNIYVPDYIRDGQAEENTIRLRELCKMSYELLFNCRGDGFRVDSKGSKQRVLEVSGKDEHFINNKLLIQISNE
;
A
#
# COMPACT_ATOMS: atom_id res chain seq x y z
N ILE A 1 -19.75 -4.84 14.92
CA ILE A 1 -20.05 -4.36 14.65
C ILE A 1 -20.64 -3.72 15.09
N LEU A 2 -20.83 -3.35 15.02
CA LEU A 2 -21.30 -2.69 15.37
C LEU A 2 -22.39 -2.41 15.39
N ASP A 3 -23.10 -2.47 15.13
CA ASP A 3 -23.99 -2.15 15.22
C ASP A 3 -24.89 -2.12 15.04
N ASN A 4 -25.37 -2.19 14.95
CA ASN A 4 -26.41 -2.13 15.01
C ASN A 4 -27.20 -1.56 14.25
N GLY A 5 -27.21 -1.20 13.93
CA GLY A 5 -28.07 -0.50 13.05
C GLY A 5 -27.49 -0.44 11.68
N SER A 6 -28.26 -0.01 10.76
CA SER A 6 -27.77 0.20 9.41
C SER A 6 -26.86 1.42 9.38
N GLY A 7 -26.03 1.49 8.37
CA GLY A 7 -25.15 2.63 8.16
C GLY A 7 -23.90 2.64 9.00
N GLN A 8 -23.64 1.58 9.72
CA GLN A 8 -22.40 1.50 10.49
C GLN A 8 -21.22 1.24 9.57
N MET A 9 -20.10 1.84 9.93
CA MET A 9 -18.87 1.70 9.19
C MET A 9 -17.93 0.77 9.94
N GLN A 10 -17.37 -0.18 9.24
CA GLN A 10 -16.28 -0.99 9.74
C GLN A 10 -15.01 -0.52 9.10
N LYS A 11 -13.89 -0.72 9.79
CA LYS A 11 -12.59 -0.36 9.28
C LYS A 11 -11.67 -1.56 9.32
N ALA A 12 -10.84 -1.70 8.31
CA ALA A 12 -9.87 -2.77 8.24
C ALA A 12 -8.61 -2.25 7.58
N PHE A 13 -7.47 -2.81 7.97
CA PHE A 13 -6.22 -2.49 7.32
C PHE A 13 -5.85 -3.61 6.36
N VAL A 14 -5.40 -3.21 5.18
CA VAL A 14 -4.92 -4.15 4.17
C VAL A 14 -3.54 -3.69 3.73
N ASN A 15 -2.61 -4.61 3.64
CA ASN A 15 -1.26 -4.32 3.19
C ASN A 15 -1.08 -4.83 1.77
N VAL A 16 -0.69 -3.93 0.88
CA VAL A 16 -0.34 -4.29 -0.49
C VAL A 16 1.15 -4.02 -0.65
N ASN A 17 1.91 -5.08 -0.85
CA ASN A 17 3.37 -4.98 -0.96
C ASN A 17 3.79 -5.20 -2.40
N ILE A 18 4.64 -4.29 -2.89
CA ILE A 18 5.19 -4.39 -4.23
C ILE A 18 6.69 -4.53 -4.09
N TYR A 19 7.24 -5.64 -4.58
CA TYR A 19 8.66 -5.94 -4.43
C TYR A 19 9.42 -5.51 -5.67
N VAL A 20 10.53 -4.82 -5.45
CA VAL A 20 11.37 -4.30 -6.51
C VAL A 20 12.80 -4.75 -6.25
N PRO A 21 13.36 -5.58 -7.13
CA PRO A 21 14.75 -6.00 -6.95
C PRO A 21 15.68 -4.82 -7.16
N ASP A 22 16.77 -4.80 -6.38
CA ASP A 22 17.83 -3.83 -6.57
C ASP A 22 18.56 -4.16 -7.87
N TYR A 23 19.13 -3.16 -8.51
CA TYR A 23 19.97 -3.46 -9.65
C TYR A 23 21.43 -3.53 -9.20
N ILE A 24 22.21 -4.28 -9.96
CA ILE A 24 23.60 -4.51 -9.64
C ILE A 24 24.46 -3.54 -10.45
N ARG A 25 25.32 -2.79 -9.77
CA ARG A 25 26.27 -1.90 -10.40
C ARG A 25 27.64 -2.16 -9.80
N ASP A 26 28.60 -2.44 -10.66
CA ASP A 26 29.99 -2.70 -10.23
C ASP A 26 30.07 -3.78 -9.16
N GLY A 27 29.22 -4.80 -9.29
CA GLY A 27 29.18 -5.91 -8.36
C GLY A 27 28.48 -5.65 -7.06
N GLN A 28 27.86 -4.48 -6.91
CA GLN A 28 27.14 -4.12 -5.70
C GLN A 28 25.66 -3.87 -5.99
N ALA A 29 24.81 -4.35 -5.12
CA ALA A 29 23.39 -4.12 -5.22
C ALA A 29 23.06 -2.69 -4.78
N GLU A 30 22.24 -2.00 -5.55
CA GLU A 30 21.83 -0.66 -5.26
C GLU A 30 20.30 -0.56 -5.35
N GLU A 31 19.74 0.26 -4.50
CA GLU A 31 18.30 0.52 -4.54
C GLU A 31 17.91 1.08 -5.91
N ASN A 32 16.89 0.50 -6.51
CA ASN A 32 16.38 0.97 -7.79
C ASN A 32 15.44 2.15 -7.54
N THR A 33 16.04 3.31 -7.25
CA THR A 33 15.33 4.50 -6.82
C THR A 33 14.31 4.98 -7.84
N ILE A 34 14.68 4.96 -9.12
CA ILE A 34 13.77 5.44 -10.17
C ILE A 34 12.54 4.56 -10.25
N ARG A 35 12.75 3.24 -10.27
CA ARG A 35 11.63 2.29 -10.36
C ARG A 35 10.74 2.36 -9.12
N LEU A 36 11.36 2.45 -7.94
CA LEU A 36 10.62 2.57 -6.70
C LEU A 36 9.76 3.82 -6.69
N ARG A 37 10.32 4.94 -7.15
CA ARG A 37 9.57 6.19 -7.20
C ARG A 37 8.39 6.10 -8.13
N GLU A 38 8.58 5.50 -9.30
CA GLU A 38 7.49 5.31 -10.25
C GLU A 38 6.38 4.45 -9.67
N LEU A 39 6.76 3.35 -9.05
CA LEU A 39 5.78 2.43 -8.48
C LEU A 39 5.08 3.01 -7.26
N CYS A 40 5.78 3.81 -6.46
CA CYS A 40 5.15 4.52 -5.36
C CYS A 40 4.04 5.44 -5.87
N LYS A 41 4.35 6.21 -6.90
CA LYS A 41 3.38 7.12 -7.48
C LYS A 41 2.19 6.38 -8.07
N MET A 42 2.47 5.33 -8.85
CA MET A 42 1.41 4.54 -9.48
C MET A 42 0.51 3.88 -8.46
N SER A 43 1.12 3.24 -7.46
CA SER A 43 0.33 2.55 -6.44
C SER A 43 -0.46 3.53 -5.59
N TYR A 44 0.12 4.69 -5.30
CA TYR A 44 -0.61 5.72 -4.56
C TYR A 44 -1.86 6.15 -5.34
N GLU A 45 -1.70 6.43 -6.63
CA GLU A 45 -2.81 6.89 -7.46
C GLU A 45 -3.91 5.82 -7.60
N LEU A 46 -3.50 4.57 -7.70
CA LEU A 46 -4.45 3.48 -7.89
C LEU A 46 -5.12 3.05 -6.59
N LEU A 47 -4.35 3.01 -5.50
CA LEU A 47 -4.83 2.40 -4.26
C LEU A 47 -5.42 3.40 -3.28
N PHE A 48 -4.82 4.59 -3.17
CA PHE A 48 -5.25 5.53 -2.13
C PHE A 48 -6.55 6.24 -2.45
N ASN A 49 -7.01 6.14 -3.69
CA ASN A 49 -8.29 6.70 -4.11
C ASN A 49 -9.27 5.62 -4.53
N CYS A 50 -8.97 4.37 -4.20
CA CYS A 50 -9.81 3.26 -4.61
C CYS A 50 -11.11 3.25 -3.82
N ARG A 51 -12.20 2.96 -4.51
CA ARG A 51 -13.50 2.79 -3.86
C ARG A 51 -14.39 1.93 -4.76
N GLY A 52 -15.37 1.30 -4.12
CA GLY A 52 -16.34 0.51 -4.82
C GLY A 52 -17.64 0.48 -4.06
N ASP A 53 -18.50 -0.47 -4.40
CA ASP A 53 -19.77 -0.61 -3.71
C ASP A 53 -19.53 -1.07 -2.28
N GLY A 54 -19.89 -0.22 -1.33
CA GLY A 54 -19.81 -0.57 0.06
C GLY A 54 -18.43 -0.42 0.70
N PHE A 55 -17.44 0.10 -0.04
CA PHE A 55 -16.14 0.32 0.56
C PHE A 55 -15.42 1.50 -0.08
N ARG A 56 -14.46 2.03 0.65
CA ARG A 56 -13.54 3.04 0.11
C ARG A 56 -12.25 3.02 0.92
N VAL A 57 -11.17 3.49 0.31
CA VAL A 57 -9.90 3.64 0.98
C VAL A 57 -9.83 5.05 1.56
N ASP A 58 -9.51 5.13 2.85
CA ASP A 58 -9.32 6.41 3.54
C ASP A 58 -7.85 6.79 3.40
N SER A 59 -7.57 7.75 2.52
CA SER A 59 -6.19 8.14 2.26
C SER A 59 -5.51 8.77 3.47
N LYS A 60 -6.26 9.39 4.35
CA LYS A 60 -5.68 10.02 5.55
C LYS A 60 -5.20 8.99 6.56
N GLY A 61 -5.88 7.85 6.63
CA GLY A 61 -5.50 6.78 7.53
C GLY A 61 -4.57 5.76 6.90
N SER A 62 -4.26 5.93 5.63
CA SER A 62 -3.40 5.00 4.89
C SER A 62 -1.98 5.54 4.81
N LYS A 63 -1.00 4.64 4.68
CA LYS A 63 0.42 5.01 4.66
C LYS A 63 1.15 4.22 3.61
N GLN A 64 2.16 4.85 3.03
CA GLN A 64 3.03 4.20 2.06
C GLN A 64 4.48 4.33 2.55
N ARG A 65 5.21 3.23 2.53
CA ARG A 65 6.61 3.21 2.96
C ARG A 65 7.42 2.35 2.02
N VAL A 66 8.71 2.66 1.92
CA VAL A 66 9.67 1.82 1.21
C VAL A 66 10.55 1.16 2.25
N LEU A 67 10.67 -0.16 2.17
CA LEU A 67 11.40 -0.95 3.14
C LEU A 67 12.37 -1.87 2.42
N GLU A 68 13.45 -2.20 3.12
CA GLU A 68 14.45 -3.11 2.62
C GLU A 68 14.08 -4.54 3.02
N VAL A 69 14.26 -5.48 2.11
CA VAL A 69 14.04 -6.89 2.43
C VAL A 69 15.30 -7.43 3.07
N SER A 70 15.20 -7.86 4.31
CA SER A 70 16.34 -8.35 5.06
C SER A 70 16.96 -9.57 4.38
N GLY A 71 18.28 -9.51 4.18
CA GLY A 71 19.02 -10.62 3.61
C GLY A 71 18.88 -10.80 2.11
N LYS A 72 18.24 -9.85 1.42
CA LYS A 72 18.08 -9.91 -0.04
C LYS A 72 18.38 -8.56 -0.65
N ASP A 73 18.78 -8.59 -1.92
CA ASP A 73 19.01 -7.37 -2.67
C ASP A 73 17.71 -6.89 -3.29
N GLU A 74 16.81 -6.46 -2.42
CA GLU A 74 15.45 -6.17 -2.81
C GLU A 74 14.84 -5.17 -1.84
N HIS A 75 14.00 -4.30 -2.38
CA HIS A 75 13.19 -3.38 -1.57
C HIS A 75 11.73 -3.63 -1.88
N PHE A 76 10.87 -3.22 -0.97
CA PHE A 76 9.45 -3.30 -1.26
C PHE A 76 8.73 -2.05 -0.79
N ILE A 77 7.65 -1.76 -1.50
CA ILE A 77 6.76 -0.67 -1.17
C ILE A 77 5.60 -1.27 -0.40
N ASN A 78 5.43 -0.83 0.83
CA ASN A 78 4.30 -1.26 1.64
C ASN A 78 3.22 -0.18 1.60
N ASN A 79 2.09 -0.51 1.03
CA ASN A 79 0.92 0.34 1.05
C ASN A 79 -0.04 -0.21 2.10
N LYS A 80 -0.08 0.43 3.26
CA LYS A 80 -0.99 0.04 4.32
C LYS A 80 -2.24 0.87 4.19
N LEU A 81 -3.30 0.24 3.74
CA LEU A 81 -4.54 0.91 3.41
C LEU A 81 -5.56 0.76 4.51
N LEU A 82 -6.15 1.87 4.92
CA LEU A 82 -7.29 1.84 5.82
C LEU A 82 -8.54 1.83 4.96
N ILE A 83 -9.28 0.73 5.03
CA ILE A 83 -10.49 0.56 4.24
C ILE A 83 -11.69 0.75 5.14
N GLN A 84 -12.61 1.57 4.70
CA GLN A 84 -13.89 1.77 5.37
C GLN A 84 -14.95 1.00 4.62
N ILE A 85 -15.67 0.16 5.35
CA ILE A 85 -16.68 -0.72 4.78
C ILE A 85 -18.02 -0.32 5.35
N SER A 86 -18.97 -0.07 4.47
CA SER A 86 -20.32 0.32 4.86
C SER A 86 -21.19 -0.93 4.92
N ASN A 87 -21.84 -1.13 6.06
CA ASN A 87 -22.75 -2.24 6.28
C ASN A 87 -24.18 -1.72 6.28
N GLU A 88 -24.82 -1.90 5.17
CA GLU A 88 -26.23 -1.51 5.10
C GLU A 88 -27.09 -2.65 4.67
#